data_e0a1ea3c37295f5a97f5064a5215d779
#
_entry.id   e0a1ea3c37295f5a97f5064a5215d779
#
_cell.length_a   1.000
_cell.length_b   1.000
_cell.length_c   1.000
_cell.angle_alpha   90.00
_cell.angle_beta   90.00
_cell.angle_gamma   90.00
#
_symmetry.space_group_name_H-M   'P 1'
#
loop_
_entity.id
_entity.type
_entity.pdbx_description
1 polymer ?
#
loop_
_entity_poly.entity_id
_entity_poly.type
_entity_poly.pdbx_seq_one_letter_code
_entity_poly.pdbx_strand_id
1 'polypeptide(L)'
;MDPYYSLPDVSNSDLSWLKQQLYPRDMPDPTNAYKFGSLIDAMITEPQRVNYFNRTLDDIQYTVDEFKLAEDMKRAFWRDDFCKLIAEKADGQKVMREYKAFNFEGFSFSLNTRCKWDLWREDWNWGGDIKSTTAETQKQFEEAARYFDYDRQRAWYMMIANSDRDVLIGISKKNLKIFRINITRDSSFFKDGFNKYNELAYRHYLMFGEWKREH
;
A
#
# COMPACT_ATOMS: atom_id res chain seq x y z
N MET A 1 -11.07 -14.05 6.89
CA MET A 1 -9.92 -13.12 7.12
C MET A 1 -8.86 -13.44 6.09
N ASP A 2 -8.29 -12.44 5.39
CA ASP A 2 -7.26 -12.65 4.39
C ASP A 2 -6.01 -13.29 5.03
N PRO A 3 -5.53 -14.45 4.51
CA PRO A 3 -4.38 -15.18 5.07
C PRO A 3 -3.10 -14.35 5.15
N TYR A 4 -2.97 -13.30 4.34
CA TYR A 4 -1.84 -12.38 4.37
C TYR A 4 -1.60 -11.77 5.76
N TYR A 5 -2.69 -11.44 6.48
CA TYR A 5 -2.56 -10.79 7.79
C TYR A 5 -2.14 -11.73 8.93
N SER A 6 -2.21 -13.05 8.72
CA SER A 6 -1.74 -14.05 9.68
C SER A 6 -0.28 -14.46 9.51
N LEU A 7 0.40 -13.96 8.47
CA LEU A 7 1.81 -14.27 8.25
C LEU A 7 2.68 -13.59 9.33
N PRO A 8 3.75 -14.26 9.81
CA PRO A 8 4.58 -13.73 10.89
C PRO A 8 5.62 -12.70 10.45
N ASP A 9 5.81 -12.52 9.13
CA ASP A 9 6.82 -11.63 8.58
C ASP A 9 6.45 -10.16 8.80
N VAL A 10 7.44 -9.29 8.89
CA VAL A 10 7.25 -7.84 9.11
C VAL A 10 6.67 -7.19 7.84
N SER A 11 5.59 -6.47 8.01
CA SER A 11 4.92 -5.69 6.95
C SER A 11 5.01 -4.18 7.20
N ASN A 12 4.64 -3.38 6.19
CA ASN A 12 4.49 -1.94 6.39
C ASN A 12 3.43 -1.59 7.46
N SER A 13 2.40 -2.43 7.64
CA SER A 13 1.38 -2.22 8.68
C SER A 13 1.96 -2.38 10.09
N ASP A 14 2.88 -3.34 10.28
CA ASP A 14 3.57 -3.52 11.55
C ASP A 14 4.47 -2.32 11.86
N LEU A 15 5.14 -1.77 10.84
CA LEU A 15 5.92 -0.53 10.98
C LEU A 15 5.01 0.68 11.26
N SER A 16 3.81 0.73 10.70
CA SER A 16 2.83 1.79 11.00
C SER A 16 2.34 1.72 12.44
N TRP A 17 2.03 0.51 12.90
CA TRP A 17 1.66 0.29 14.30
C TRP A 17 2.79 0.71 15.24
N LEU A 18 4.02 0.26 14.97
CA LEU A 18 5.19 0.63 15.78
C LEU A 18 5.39 2.15 15.81
N LYS A 19 5.29 2.83 14.64
CA LYS A 19 5.38 4.28 14.57
C LYS A 19 4.36 4.96 15.48
N GLN A 20 3.12 4.47 15.49
CA GLN A 20 2.06 5.04 16.34
C GLN A 20 2.34 4.82 17.84
N GLN A 21 2.98 3.70 18.22
CA GLN A 21 3.40 3.49 19.62
C GLN A 21 4.54 4.43 20.02
N LEU A 22 5.53 4.62 19.13
CA LEU A 22 6.71 5.45 19.43
C LEU A 22 6.42 6.97 19.32
N TYR A 23 5.57 7.34 18.37
CA TYR A 23 5.27 8.73 18.02
C TYR A 23 3.76 8.91 17.85
N PRO A 24 2.99 8.82 18.93
CA PRO A 24 1.54 8.89 18.85
C PRO A 24 1.09 10.21 18.23
N ARG A 25 0.16 10.10 17.27
CA ARG A 25 -0.51 11.24 16.67
C ARG A 25 -2.00 11.09 16.90
N ASP A 26 -2.66 12.19 17.20
CA ASP A 26 -4.11 12.22 17.20
C ASP A 26 -4.59 12.20 15.73
N MET A 27 -5.13 11.06 15.33
CA MET A 27 -5.61 10.82 13.97
C MET A 27 -7.10 10.43 14.04
N PRO A 28 -7.92 10.94 13.12
CA PRO A 28 -9.30 10.45 13.01
C PRO A 28 -9.34 8.94 12.84
N ASP A 29 -10.40 8.30 13.32
CA ASP A 29 -10.60 6.85 13.12
C ASP A 29 -10.58 6.51 11.63
N PRO A 30 -9.63 5.70 11.16
CA PRO A 30 -9.47 5.38 9.75
C PRO A 30 -10.39 4.26 9.27
N THR A 31 -11.22 3.66 10.14
CA THR A 31 -12.03 2.46 9.84
C THR A 31 -12.87 2.63 8.58
N ASN A 32 -13.59 3.73 8.45
CA ASN A 32 -14.41 3.99 7.26
C ASN A 32 -13.56 4.22 5.99
N ALA A 33 -12.39 4.82 6.13
CA ALA A 33 -11.48 5.01 5.01
C ALA A 33 -10.91 3.68 4.52
N TYR A 34 -10.50 2.80 5.43
CA TYR A 34 -10.03 1.45 5.11
C TYR A 34 -11.13 0.59 4.50
N LYS A 35 -12.34 0.60 5.10
CA LYS A 35 -13.50 -0.09 4.56
C LYS A 35 -13.76 0.30 3.10
N PHE A 36 -13.83 1.60 2.81
CA PHE A 36 -14.06 2.09 1.45
C PHE A 36 -12.88 1.79 0.52
N GLY A 37 -11.64 1.93 1.00
CA GLY A 37 -10.42 1.56 0.25
C GLY A 37 -10.48 0.09 -0.19
N SER A 38 -10.79 -0.82 0.72
CA SER A 38 -10.92 -2.25 0.41
C SER A 38 -11.96 -2.54 -0.66
N LEU A 39 -13.07 -1.80 -0.68
CA LEU A 39 -14.11 -1.97 -1.71
C LEU A 39 -13.58 -1.60 -3.10
N ILE A 40 -12.96 -0.42 -3.24
CA ILE A 40 -12.45 0.02 -4.55
C ILE A 40 -11.30 -0.87 -5.03
N ASP A 41 -10.40 -1.28 -4.13
CA ASP A 41 -9.32 -2.20 -4.46
C ASP A 41 -9.87 -3.53 -4.96
N ALA A 42 -10.83 -4.13 -4.25
CA ALA A 42 -11.45 -5.38 -4.66
C ALA A 42 -12.23 -5.24 -5.98
N MET A 43 -12.95 -4.12 -6.20
CA MET A 43 -13.65 -3.88 -7.47
C MET A 43 -12.70 -3.84 -8.68
N ILE A 44 -11.45 -3.45 -8.49
CA ILE A 44 -10.45 -3.34 -9.56
C ILE A 44 -9.64 -4.65 -9.68
N THR A 45 -9.15 -5.19 -8.56
CA THR A 45 -8.15 -6.28 -8.54
C THR A 45 -8.74 -7.67 -8.29
N GLU A 46 -9.88 -7.76 -7.61
CA GLU A 46 -10.54 -9.02 -7.21
C GLU A 46 -12.08 -8.94 -7.37
N PRO A 47 -12.62 -8.58 -8.56
CA PRO A 47 -14.05 -8.29 -8.74
C PRO A 47 -14.97 -9.47 -8.40
N GLN A 48 -14.44 -10.70 -8.38
CA GLN A 48 -15.17 -11.92 -7.99
C GLN A 48 -15.54 -11.95 -6.49
N ARG A 49 -14.86 -11.18 -5.64
CA ARG A 49 -15.18 -11.06 -4.20
C ARG A 49 -16.33 -10.08 -3.93
N VAL A 50 -16.67 -9.25 -4.91
CA VAL A 50 -17.69 -8.21 -4.76
C VAL A 50 -19.06 -8.74 -5.15
N ASN A 51 -20.01 -8.69 -4.23
CA ASN A 51 -21.40 -8.98 -4.56
C ASN A 51 -22.13 -7.69 -4.94
N TYR A 52 -22.28 -7.47 -6.25
CA TYR A 52 -22.90 -6.27 -6.81
C TYR A 52 -24.41 -6.17 -6.52
N PHE A 53 -25.10 -7.28 -6.37
CA PHE A 53 -26.53 -7.29 -6.05
C PHE A 53 -26.78 -6.87 -4.61
N ASN A 54 -26.06 -7.46 -3.67
CA ASN A 54 -26.20 -7.16 -2.24
C ASN A 54 -25.34 -5.98 -1.79
N ARG A 55 -24.47 -5.46 -2.64
CA ARG A 55 -23.48 -4.41 -2.31
C ARG A 55 -22.62 -4.78 -1.12
N THR A 56 -22.04 -5.98 -1.16
CA THR A 56 -21.13 -6.45 -0.12
C THR A 56 -19.75 -6.77 -0.70
N LEU A 57 -18.73 -6.62 0.13
CA LEU A 57 -17.41 -7.22 -0.06
C LEU A 57 -17.18 -8.17 1.12
N ASP A 58 -17.05 -9.46 0.81
CA ASP A 58 -17.09 -10.51 1.82
C ASP A 58 -18.35 -10.33 2.71
N ASP A 59 -18.20 -10.21 4.02
CA ASP A 59 -19.32 -10.00 4.98
C ASP A 59 -19.63 -8.51 5.26
N ILE A 60 -18.93 -7.58 4.59
CA ILE A 60 -19.06 -6.14 4.85
C ILE A 60 -20.14 -5.55 3.94
N GLN A 61 -21.17 -4.96 4.54
CA GLN A 61 -22.23 -4.25 3.83
C GLN A 61 -21.84 -2.79 3.58
N TYR A 62 -22.14 -2.29 2.37
CA TYR A 62 -21.96 -0.89 1.96
C TYR A 62 -23.30 -0.21 1.67
N THR A 63 -23.34 1.10 1.90
CA THR A 63 -24.49 1.92 1.52
C THR A 63 -24.59 2.04 -0.01
N VAL A 64 -25.75 2.43 -0.51
CA VAL A 64 -25.97 2.68 -1.95
C VAL A 64 -24.98 3.72 -2.47
N ASP A 65 -24.77 4.79 -1.72
CA ASP A 65 -23.92 5.91 -2.14
C ASP A 65 -22.42 5.51 -2.15
N GLU A 66 -21.96 4.79 -1.13
CA GLU A 66 -20.59 4.26 -1.08
C GLU A 66 -20.33 3.33 -2.27
N PHE A 67 -21.25 2.42 -2.52
CA PHE A 67 -21.11 1.44 -3.59
C PHE A 67 -21.12 2.09 -4.97
N LYS A 68 -22.05 3.04 -5.20
CA LYS A 68 -22.13 3.82 -6.45
C LYS A 68 -20.86 4.64 -6.66
N LEU A 69 -20.36 5.32 -5.63
CA LEU A 69 -19.10 6.07 -5.72
C LEU A 69 -17.92 5.15 -6.09
N ALA A 70 -17.82 3.96 -5.48
CA ALA A 70 -16.79 3.00 -5.81
C ALA A 70 -16.89 2.50 -7.26
N GLU A 71 -18.10 2.27 -7.79
CA GLU A 71 -18.31 1.93 -9.20
C GLU A 71 -17.91 3.09 -10.14
N ASP A 72 -18.22 4.33 -9.77
CA ASP A 72 -17.81 5.51 -10.55
C ASP A 72 -16.27 5.65 -10.57
N MET A 73 -15.61 5.44 -9.44
CA MET A 73 -14.15 5.43 -9.32
C MET A 73 -13.52 4.27 -10.11
N LYS A 74 -14.10 3.06 -10.05
CA LYS A 74 -13.69 1.93 -10.89
C LYS A 74 -13.78 2.28 -12.38
N ARG A 75 -14.88 2.91 -12.82
CA ARG A 75 -15.04 3.34 -14.20
C ARG A 75 -13.99 4.38 -14.60
N ALA A 76 -13.68 5.33 -13.71
CA ALA A 76 -12.63 6.33 -13.95
C ALA A 76 -11.26 5.66 -14.11
N PHE A 77 -10.93 4.68 -13.26
CA PHE A 77 -9.69 3.91 -13.36
C PHE A 77 -9.54 3.20 -14.71
N TRP A 78 -10.57 2.48 -15.15
CA TRP A 78 -10.53 1.73 -16.41
C TRP A 78 -10.64 2.59 -17.68
N ARG A 79 -11.02 3.88 -17.57
CA ARG A 79 -10.98 4.86 -18.66
C ARG A 79 -9.63 5.54 -18.80
N ASP A 80 -8.80 5.54 -17.79
CA ASP A 80 -7.44 6.06 -17.86
C ASP A 80 -6.54 5.05 -18.57
N ASP A 81 -5.90 5.46 -19.67
CA ASP A 81 -5.10 4.57 -20.53
C ASP A 81 -3.94 3.91 -19.79
N PHE A 82 -3.30 4.64 -18.86
CA PHE A 82 -2.21 4.08 -18.08
C PHE A 82 -2.70 3.08 -17.03
N CYS A 83 -3.78 3.40 -16.33
CA CYS A 83 -4.37 2.49 -15.34
C CYS A 83 -4.84 1.19 -16.00
N LYS A 84 -5.45 1.30 -17.16
CA LYS A 84 -5.84 0.15 -17.99
C LYS A 84 -4.61 -0.67 -18.40
N LEU A 85 -3.58 0.00 -18.95
CA LEU A 85 -2.35 -0.66 -19.41
C LEU A 85 -1.64 -1.45 -18.30
N ILE A 86 -1.53 -0.89 -17.09
CA ILE A 86 -0.89 -1.58 -15.97
C ILE A 86 -1.76 -2.74 -15.46
N ALA A 87 -3.08 -2.54 -15.36
CA ALA A 87 -3.98 -3.51 -14.74
C ALA A 87 -4.32 -4.71 -15.63
N GLU A 88 -4.38 -4.55 -16.96
CA GLU A 88 -4.78 -5.63 -17.89
C GLU A 88 -3.93 -6.90 -17.80
N LYS A 89 -2.67 -6.78 -17.40
CA LYS A 89 -1.72 -7.91 -17.26
C LYS A 89 -1.11 -8.02 -15.87
N ALA A 90 -1.67 -7.31 -14.90
CA ALA A 90 -1.15 -7.36 -13.55
C ALA A 90 -1.71 -8.59 -12.80
N ASP A 91 -0.85 -9.20 -11.98
CA ASP A 91 -1.29 -10.05 -10.89
C ASP A 91 -1.87 -9.13 -9.80
N GLY A 92 -3.17 -9.25 -9.54
CA GLY A 92 -3.83 -8.53 -8.45
C GLY A 92 -3.47 -9.12 -7.09
N GLN A 93 -3.32 -8.26 -6.08
CA GLN A 93 -3.08 -8.67 -4.69
C GLN A 93 -1.89 -9.62 -4.51
N LYS A 94 -0.79 -9.37 -5.26
CA LYS A 94 0.41 -10.21 -5.24
C LYS A 94 1.14 -10.13 -3.90
N VAL A 95 1.18 -11.24 -3.18
CA VAL A 95 1.95 -11.37 -1.94
C VAL A 95 3.40 -11.73 -2.27
N MET A 96 4.34 -11.00 -1.65
CA MET A 96 5.76 -11.31 -1.69
C MET A 96 6.31 -11.39 -0.27
N ARG A 97 7.24 -12.33 -0.07
CA ARG A 97 7.94 -12.56 1.20
C ARG A 97 9.42 -12.76 0.92
N GLU A 98 10.25 -12.07 1.67
CA GLU A 98 11.70 -12.12 1.49
C GLU A 98 12.45 -11.95 2.81
N TYR A 99 13.54 -12.67 2.96
CA TYR A 99 14.49 -12.41 4.02
C TYR A 99 15.46 -11.32 3.57
N LYS A 100 15.42 -10.16 4.20
CA LYS A 100 16.19 -8.98 3.81
C LYS A 100 17.19 -8.57 4.88
N ALA A 101 18.41 -8.24 4.43
CA ALA A 101 19.41 -7.60 5.23
C ALA A 101 19.24 -6.07 5.20
N PHE A 102 19.45 -5.45 6.34
CA PHE A 102 19.36 -4.01 6.56
C PHE A 102 20.64 -3.51 7.20
N ASN A 103 20.91 -2.21 7.00
CA ASN A 103 21.93 -1.48 7.75
C ASN A 103 21.35 -0.15 8.21
N PHE A 104 21.43 0.12 9.49
CA PHE A 104 21.03 1.40 10.08
C PHE A 104 22.16 1.92 10.95
N GLU A 105 22.70 3.08 10.61
CA GLU A 105 23.81 3.73 11.33
C GLU A 105 25.01 2.79 11.63
N GLY A 106 25.35 1.94 10.67
CA GLY A 106 26.45 0.97 10.78
C GLY A 106 26.07 -0.35 11.46
N PHE A 107 24.86 -0.48 12.03
CA PHE A 107 24.37 -1.72 12.58
C PHE A 107 23.67 -2.57 11.51
N SER A 108 24.13 -3.81 11.32
CA SER A 108 23.54 -4.73 10.35
C SER A 108 22.62 -5.74 11.05
N PHE A 109 21.45 -5.95 10.46
CA PHE A 109 20.44 -6.89 10.93
C PHE A 109 19.63 -7.45 9.77
N SER A 110 18.79 -8.45 10.03
CA SER A 110 17.94 -9.03 8.99
C SER A 110 16.54 -9.29 9.51
N LEU A 111 15.54 -9.22 8.63
CA LEU A 111 14.14 -9.48 8.93
C LEU A 111 13.52 -10.36 7.85
N ASN A 112 12.61 -11.24 8.24
CA ASN A 112 11.62 -11.79 7.32
C ASN A 112 10.61 -10.69 7.03
N THR A 113 10.41 -10.36 5.77
CA THR A 113 9.59 -9.23 5.33
C THR A 113 8.49 -9.68 4.41
N ARG A 114 7.36 -8.97 4.40
CA ARG A 114 6.25 -9.20 3.47
C ARG A 114 5.66 -7.91 2.93
N CYS A 115 5.09 -8.01 1.74
CA CYS A 115 4.23 -6.99 1.15
C CYS A 115 3.13 -7.64 0.33
N LYS A 116 2.09 -6.86 -0.01
CA LYS A 116 1.02 -7.26 -0.90
C LYS A 116 0.72 -6.13 -1.87
N TRP A 117 1.11 -6.34 -3.13
CA TRP A 117 0.91 -5.38 -4.21
C TRP A 117 -0.53 -5.42 -4.70
N ASP A 118 -1.15 -4.28 -4.91
CA ASP A 118 -2.47 -4.22 -5.54
C ASP A 118 -2.39 -4.65 -7.01
N LEU A 119 -1.36 -4.17 -7.71
CA LEU A 119 -1.05 -4.50 -9.09
C LEU A 119 0.42 -4.86 -9.22
N TRP A 120 0.75 -6.05 -9.72
CA TRP A 120 2.11 -6.46 -10.01
C TRP A 120 2.25 -6.92 -11.45
N ARG A 121 3.19 -6.35 -12.19
CA ARG A 121 3.52 -6.72 -13.57
C ARG A 121 4.82 -7.50 -13.58
N GLU A 122 4.70 -8.82 -13.73
CA GLU A 122 5.86 -9.70 -13.78
C GLU A 122 6.80 -9.37 -14.95
N ASP A 123 6.22 -9.06 -16.11
CA ASP A 123 6.97 -8.69 -17.32
C ASP A 123 7.70 -7.33 -17.22
N TRP A 124 7.29 -6.48 -16.27
CA TRP A 124 7.92 -5.20 -16.01
C TRP A 124 8.85 -5.21 -14.80
N ASN A 125 8.74 -6.23 -13.94
CA ASN A 125 9.36 -6.30 -12.62
C ASN A 125 9.07 -5.07 -11.75
N TRP A 126 7.86 -4.50 -11.86
CA TRP A 126 7.33 -3.45 -11.01
C TRP A 126 5.81 -3.41 -11.08
N GLY A 127 5.18 -2.64 -10.21
CA GLY A 127 3.73 -2.62 -10.11
C GLY A 127 3.20 -1.27 -9.64
N GLY A 128 2.04 -1.31 -9.01
CA GLY A 128 1.38 -0.12 -8.49
C GLY A 128 0.50 -0.41 -7.29
N ASP A 129 0.13 0.66 -6.63
CA ASP A 129 -0.76 0.65 -5.49
C ASP A 129 -1.89 1.66 -5.72
N ILE A 130 -3.11 1.28 -5.37
CA ILE A 130 -4.32 2.05 -5.61
C ILE A 130 -4.76 2.71 -4.31
N LYS A 131 -5.04 4.01 -4.35
CA LYS A 131 -5.55 4.76 -3.20
C LYS A 131 -6.80 5.56 -3.55
N SER A 132 -7.86 5.36 -2.79
CA SER A 132 -8.96 6.31 -2.79
C SER A 132 -8.54 7.58 -2.04
N THR A 133 -8.79 8.75 -2.61
CA THR A 133 -8.37 10.03 -2.02
C THR A 133 -9.46 11.09 -2.09
N THR A 134 -9.43 12.06 -1.19
CA THR A 134 -10.25 13.28 -1.27
C THR A 134 -9.55 14.43 -1.97
N ALA A 135 -8.31 14.24 -2.43
CA ALA A 135 -7.57 15.23 -3.20
C ALA A 135 -8.31 15.57 -4.50
N GLU A 136 -8.28 16.83 -4.87
CA GLU A 136 -8.89 17.35 -6.11
C GLU A 136 -7.84 17.76 -7.14
N THR A 137 -6.57 17.81 -6.73
CA THR A 137 -5.43 18.17 -7.57
C THR A 137 -4.25 17.22 -7.33
N GLN A 138 -3.35 17.14 -8.31
CA GLN A 138 -2.11 16.35 -8.20
C GLN A 138 -1.29 16.74 -6.96
N LYS A 139 -1.12 18.05 -6.73
CA LYS A 139 -0.37 18.55 -5.58
C LYS A 139 -0.96 18.11 -4.25
N GLN A 140 -2.28 18.20 -4.08
CA GLN A 140 -2.96 17.71 -2.87
C GLN A 140 -2.77 16.21 -2.68
N PHE A 141 -2.77 15.43 -3.77
CA PHE A 141 -2.51 13.99 -3.68
C PHE A 141 -1.08 13.69 -3.24
N GLU A 142 -0.08 14.41 -3.76
CA GLU A 142 1.32 14.27 -3.37
C GLU A 142 1.54 14.62 -1.89
N GLU A 143 0.90 15.71 -1.42
CA GLU A 143 0.93 16.11 -0.01
C GLU A 143 0.28 15.04 0.88
N ALA A 144 -0.90 14.54 0.51
CA ALA A 144 -1.58 13.47 1.23
C ALA A 144 -0.75 12.17 1.25
N ALA A 145 -0.11 11.81 0.14
CA ALA A 145 0.72 10.61 0.07
C ALA A 145 1.90 10.65 1.05
N ARG A 146 2.54 11.81 1.22
CA ARG A 146 3.61 12.00 2.21
C ARG A 146 3.07 12.04 3.64
N TYR A 147 1.93 12.67 3.86
CA TYR A 147 1.27 12.76 5.18
C TYR A 147 0.88 11.39 5.74
N PHE A 148 0.37 10.48 4.87
CA PHE A 148 -0.02 9.13 5.24
C PHE A 148 1.11 8.10 5.14
N ASP A 149 2.37 8.53 4.95
CA ASP A 149 3.55 7.66 4.80
C ASP A 149 3.42 6.64 3.65
N TYR A 150 2.74 6.98 2.55
CA TYR A 150 2.74 6.11 1.38
C TYR A 150 4.12 6.02 0.73
N ASP A 151 4.97 7.03 0.88
CA ASP A 151 6.38 6.99 0.50
C ASP A 151 7.12 5.84 1.21
N ARG A 152 6.92 5.66 2.51
CA ARG A 152 7.47 4.54 3.27
C ARG A 152 6.91 3.21 2.78
N GLN A 153 5.59 3.11 2.58
CA GLN A 153 4.95 1.89 2.07
C GLN A 153 5.56 1.47 0.73
N ARG A 154 5.65 2.42 -0.21
CA ARG A 154 6.14 2.10 -1.56
C ARG A 154 7.63 1.75 -1.57
N ALA A 155 8.46 2.46 -0.81
CA ALA A 155 9.87 2.14 -0.67
C ALA A 155 10.09 0.75 -0.03
N TRP A 156 9.29 0.37 0.98
CA TRP A 156 9.28 -0.96 1.58
C TRP A 156 8.95 -2.05 0.56
N TYR A 157 7.91 -1.83 -0.26
CA TYR A 157 7.49 -2.78 -1.29
C TYR A 157 8.53 -2.94 -2.39
N MET A 158 9.08 -1.84 -2.89
CA MET A 158 10.16 -1.85 -3.88
C MET A 158 11.41 -2.57 -3.38
N MET A 159 11.73 -2.43 -2.09
CA MET A 159 12.86 -3.13 -1.48
C MET A 159 12.60 -4.65 -1.43
N ILE A 160 11.43 -5.09 -1.02
CA ILE A 160 11.07 -6.52 -0.95
C ILE A 160 11.08 -7.13 -2.35
N ALA A 161 10.44 -6.50 -3.31
CA ALA A 161 10.33 -6.98 -4.69
C ALA A 161 11.63 -6.83 -5.50
N ASN A 162 12.64 -6.17 -4.96
CA ASN A 162 13.84 -5.75 -5.69
C ASN A 162 13.51 -4.99 -6.99
N SER A 163 12.49 -4.13 -6.93
CA SER A 163 12.02 -3.33 -8.04
C SER A 163 12.72 -1.97 -8.09
N ASP A 164 12.98 -1.46 -9.30
CA ASP A 164 13.53 -0.12 -9.51
C ASP A 164 12.46 0.94 -9.74
N ARG A 165 11.22 0.53 -9.93
CA ARG A 165 10.09 1.40 -10.22
C ARG A 165 8.84 0.98 -9.46
N ASP A 166 7.97 1.97 -9.31
CA ASP A 166 6.63 1.80 -8.75
C ASP A 166 5.74 2.97 -9.16
N VAL A 167 4.42 2.82 -9.02
CA VAL A 167 3.47 3.91 -9.19
C VAL A 167 2.42 3.90 -8.08
N LEU A 168 2.23 5.04 -7.46
CA LEU A 168 1.09 5.26 -6.57
C LEU A 168 -0.03 5.93 -7.38
N ILE A 169 -1.18 5.28 -7.47
CA ILE A 169 -2.35 5.73 -8.23
C ILE A 169 -3.42 6.22 -7.27
N GLY A 170 -3.75 7.51 -7.34
CA GLY A 170 -4.84 8.11 -6.58
C GLY A 170 -6.11 8.24 -7.42
N ILE A 171 -7.25 7.80 -6.89
CA ILE A 171 -8.56 8.01 -7.51
C ILE A 171 -9.36 8.96 -6.61
N SER A 172 -9.73 10.12 -7.14
CA SER A 172 -10.43 11.13 -6.36
C SER A 172 -11.90 10.76 -6.12
N LYS A 173 -12.32 10.75 -4.84
CA LYS A 173 -13.72 10.65 -4.44
C LYS A 173 -14.54 11.89 -4.80
N LYS A 174 -13.88 13.04 -5.05
CA LYS A 174 -14.52 14.34 -5.25
C LYS A 174 -14.83 14.63 -6.71
N ASN A 175 -13.88 14.32 -7.59
CA ASN A 175 -13.99 14.71 -9.01
C ASN A 175 -13.64 13.57 -9.99
N LEU A 176 -13.40 12.35 -9.48
CA LEU A 176 -13.07 11.13 -10.22
C LEU A 176 -11.79 11.23 -11.07
N LYS A 177 -10.94 12.23 -10.82
CA LYS A 177 -9.64 12.35 -11.48
C LYS A 177 -8.68 11.29 -10.99
N ILE A 178 -7.82 10.85 -11.91
CA ILE A 178 -6.68 9.97 -11.61
C ILE A 178 -5.44 10.83 -11.39
N PHE A 179 -4.75 10.57 -10.27
CA PHE A 179 -3.46 11.16 -9.95
C PHE A 179 -2.40 10.07 -9.92
N ARG A 180 -1.15 10.42 -10.25
CA ARG A 180 -0.06 9.45 -10.27
C ARG A 180 1.21 10.03 -9.67
N ILE A 181 1.87 9.23 -8.85
CA ILE A 181 3.24 9.49 -8.40
C ILE A 181 4.08 8.34 -8.95
N ASN A 182 4.90 8.64 -9.97
CA ASN A 182 5.87 7.70 -10.50
C ASN A 182 7.09 7.69 -9.57
N ILE A 183 7.48 6.51 -9.12
CA ILE A 183 8.50 6.33 -8.11
C ILE A 183 9.66 5.56 -8.73
N THR A 184 10.87 6.09 -8.56
CA THR A 184 12.12 5.42 -8.89
C THR A 184 13.03 5.47 -7.67
N ARG A 185 14.06 4.63 -7.62
CA ARG A 185 15.01 4.63 -6.49
C ARG A 185 15.74 5.97 -6.31
N ASP A 186 15.86 6.77 -7.36
CA ASP A 186 16.46 8.10 -7.29
C ASP A 186 15.50 9.22 -6.87
N SER A 187 14.21 8.97 -6.90
CA SER A 187 13.20 9.96 -6.53
C SER A 187 13.27 10.35 -5.05
N SER A 188 12.97 11.60 -4.73
CA SER A 188 12.87 12.05 -3.33
C SER A 188 11.81 11.26 -2.55
N PHE A 189 10.72 10.88 -3.22
CA PHE A 189 9.65 10.10 -2.62
C PHE A 189 10.17 8.74 -2.10
N PHE A 190 10.97 8.03 -2.91
CA PHE A 190 11.60 6.78 -2.49
C PHE A 190 12.62 7.01 -1.36
N LYS A 191 13.50 8.00 -1.50
CA LYS A 191 14.56 8.28 -0.51
C LYS A 191 13.99 8.64 0.86
N ASP A 192 12.95 9.49 0.89
CA ASP A 192 12.24 9.82 2.13
C ASP A 192 11.59 8.57 2.75
N GLY A 193 10.94 7.76 1.93
CA GLY A 193 10.33 6.51 2.36
C GLY A 193 11.34 5.48 2.86
N PHE A 194 12.48 5.36 2.19
CA PHE A 194 13.61 4.51 2.59
C PHE A 194 14.10 4.88 4.00
N ASN A 195 14.37 6.15 4.25
CA ASN A 195 14.83 6.63 5.55
C ASN A 195 13.82 6.30 6.66
N LYS A 196 12.53 6.53 6.39
CA LYS A 196 11.44 6.24 7.33
C LYS A 196 11.33 4.75 7.67
N TYR A 197 11.38 3.85 6.66
CA TYR A 197 11.25 2.43 6.95
C TYR A 197 12.50 1.86 7.58
N ASN A 198 13.68 2.32 7.18
CA ASN A 198 14.95 1.78 7.68
C ASN A 198 15.10 2.03 9.19
N GLU A 199 14.76 3.22 9.67
CA GLU A 199 14.69 3.51 11.11
C GLU A 199 13.67 2.62 11.82
N LEU A 200 12.44 2.51 11.30
CA LEU A 200 11.39 1.73 11.94
C LEU A 200 11.69 0.22 11.91
N ALA A 201 12.30 -0.29 10.85
CA ALA A 201 12.76 -1.69 10.76
C ALA A 201 13.82 -1.99 11.83
N TYR A 202 14.77 -1.07 12.05
CA TYR A 202 15.76 -1.20 13.10
C TYR A 202 15.12 -1.21 14.49
N ARG A 203 14.20 -0.29 14.78
CA ARG A 203 13.48 -0.25 16.04
C ARG A 203 12.62 -1.50 16.25
N HIS A 204 11.98 -1.99 15.19
CA HIS A 204 11.23 -3.24 15.22
C HIS A 204 12.15 -4.42 15.56
N TYR A 205 13.32 -4.50 14.93
CA TYR A 205 14.31 -5.53 15.21
C TYR A 205 14.77 -5.50 16.68
N LEU A 206 15.03 -4.32 17.25
CA LEU A 206 15.44 -4.20 18.65
C LEU A 206 14.35 -4.62 19.64
N MET A 207 13.08 -4.38 19.30
CA MET A 207 11.95 -4.67 20.21
C MET A 207 11.43 -6.10 20.08
N PHE A 208 11.45 -6.67 18.87
CA PHE A 208 10.80 -7.94 18.55
C PHE A 208 11.70 -8.92 17.81
N GLY A 209 12.91 -8.53 17.43
CA GLY A 209 13.89 -9.40 16.82
C GLY A 209 14.19 -10.56 17.77
N GLU A 210 14.23 -11.78 17.25
CA GLU A 210 14.66 -12.92 18.04
C GLU A 210 16.09 -12.66 18.51
N TRP A 211 16.24 -12.33 19.78
CA TRP A 211 17.47 -12.56 20.50
C TRP A 211 17.64 -14.09 20.52
N LYS A 212 18.23 -14.64 19.48
CA LYS A 212 18.83 -15.95 19.59
C LYS A 212 19.92 -15.81 20.66
N ARG A 213 19.55 -16.11 21.87
CA ARG A 213 20.54 -16.37 22.93
C ARG A 213 21.33 -17.56 22.41
N GLU A 214 22.52 -17.30 21.88
CA GLU A 214 23.55 -18.30 21.77
C GLU A 214 23.87 -18.71 23.21
N HIS A 215 23.36 -19.87 23.60
CA HIS A 215 23.77 -20.62 24.79
C HIS A 215 24.24 -21.98 24.33
#